data_ca8b576b77b6740e00f0d749b3fb6380
#
_entry.id   ca8b576b77b6740e00f0d749b3fb6380
#
_cell.length_a   1.000
_cell.length_b   1.000
_cell.length_c   1.000
_cell.angle_alpha   90.00
_cell.angle_beta   90.00
_cell.angle_gamma   90.00
#
_symmetry.space_group_name_H-M   'P 1'
#
loop_
_entity.id
_entity.type
_entity.pdbx_description
1 polymer ?
#
loop_
_entity_poly.entity_id
_entity_poly.type
_entity_poly.pdbx_seq_one_letter_code
_entity_poly.pdbx_strand_id
1 'polypeptide(L)'
;MRKTVLFVLATLGAATPALAGQSATTDRTGYIAIAAGDLTTAEQRIVAERKIFPQRPELMLNLATVYHRTGRESEARALYAAVLDRPAVAMDLPSGAVVSSHDLASRALARQSQQIATR
;
A
#
# COMPACT_ATOMS: atom_id res chain seq x y z
N MET A 1 -5.11 18.25 60.87
CA MET A 1 -4.82 17.76 60.34
C MET A 1 -5.07 17.69 59.09
N ARG A 2 -4.65 17.74 58.26
CA ARG A 2 -4.87 17.74 57.07
C ARG A 2 -4.44 16.71 56.40
N LYS A 3 -4.87 16.21 55.51
CA LYS A 3 -4.52 15.27 54.80
C LYS A 3 -4.61 15.56 53.54
N THR A 4 -3.84 15.60 52.81
CA THR A 4 -3.80 15.92 51.55
C THR A 4 -3.66 14.79 50.82
N VAL A 5 -4.47 14.40 50.19
CA VAL A 5 -4.33 13.34 49.41
C VAL A 5 -4.13 13.68 48.13
N LEU A 6 -3.17 13.33 47.60
CA LEU A 6 -2.84 13.63 46.43
C LEU A 6 -3.05 12.63 45.54
N PHE A 7 -3.74 12.58 44.68
CA PHE A 7 -3.88 11.71 43.74
C PHE A 7 -3.37 11.98 42.60
N VAL A 8 -2.56 11.44 42.19
CA VAL A 8 -2.06 11.54 41.02
C VAL A 8 -2.51 10.51 40.26
N LEU A 9 -3.23 10.63 39.47
CA LEU A 9 -3.54 9.78 38.67
C LEU A 9 -2.99 9.87 37.53
N ALA A 10 -2.20 9.37 37.19
CA ALA A 10 -1.56 9.38 36.06
C ALA A 10 -1.91 8.29 35.32
N THR A 11 -2.78 8.24 34.76
CA THR A 11 -3.01 7.24 34.05
C THR A 11 -2.91 7.50 32.78
N LEU A 12 -2.03 7.36 32.24
CA LEU A 12 -1.83 7.47 31.06
C LEU A 12 -1.95 6.46 30.39
N GLY A 13 -2.68 6.32 29.80
CA GLY A 13 -2.96 5.50 28.88
C GLY A 13 -2.12 5.48 27.83
N ALA A 14 -1.41 4.71 27.84
CA ALA A 14 -0.59 4.64 27.02
C ALA A 14 -0.91 3.96 25.95
N ALA A 15 -1.15 4.39 25.09
CA ALA A 15 -1.18 3.94 24.06
C ALA A 15 -0.51 3.04 23.47
N THR A 16 -0.57 2.42 22.83
CA THR A 16 -0.55 1.41 21.98
C THR A 16 0.46 1.46 20.90
N PRO A 17 1.62 1.72 21.16
CA PRO A 17 2.65 1.59 20.15
C PRO A 17 2.77 0.17 19.66
N ALA A 18 2.29 -0.75 20.45
CA ALA A 18 2.38 -2.15 20.06
C ALA A 18 1.50 -2.48 18.86
N LEU A 19 0.31 -1.88 18.79
CA LEU A 19 -0.56 -2.15 17.67
C LEU A 19 -0.06 -1.52 16.40
N ALA A 20 0.47 -0.32 16.48
CA ALA A 20 1.04 0.33 15.33
C ALA A 20 2.24 -0.45 14.81
N GLY A 21 3.05 -1.00 15.71
CA GLY A 21 4.18 -1.79 15.32
C GLY A 21 3.80 -3.09 14.66
N GLN A 22 2.75 -3.73 15.13
CA GLN A 22 2.30 -4.98 14.53
C GLN A 22 1.74 -4.74 13.12
N SER A 23 0.98 -3.69 12.95
CA SER A 23 0.46 -3.36 11.63
C SER A 23 1.60 -3.07 10.67
N ALA A 24 2.61 -2.37 11.12
CA ALA A 24 3.75 -2.06 10.29
C ALA A 24 4.52 -3.32 9.88
N THR A 25 4.58 -4.31 10.78
CA THR A 25 5.34 -5.51 10.50
C THR A 25 4.63 -6.42 9.51
N THR A 26 3.32 -6.41 9.49
CA THR A 26 2.56 -7.33 8.65
C THR A 26 2.19 -6.74 7.30
N ASP A 27 2.28 -5.42 7.13
CA ASP A 27 1.88 -4.79 5.88
C ASP A 27 3.05 -4.72 4.89
N ARG A 28 3.53 -5.89 4.49
CA ARG A 28 4.67 -5.96 3.56
C ARG A 28 4.32 -5.53 2.16
N THR A 29 3.07 -5.65 1.80
CA THR A 29 2.62 -5.28 0.45
C THR A 29 2.21 -3.81 0.35
N GLY A 30 2.21 -3.09 1.47
CA GLY A 30 1.77 -1.70 1.52
C GLY A 30 0.26 -1.53 1.39
N TYR A 31 -0.50 -2.63 1.32
CA TYR A 31 -1.94 -2.56 1.11
C TYR A 31 -2.67 -1.78 2.20
N ILE A 32 -2.33 -2.03 3.46
CA ILE A 32 -3.00 -1.36 4.58
C ILE A 32 -2.71 0.14 4.54
N ALA A 33 -1.48 0.51 4.27
CA ALA A 33 -1.10 1.92 4.18
C ALA A 33 -1.80 2.61 2.99
N ILE A 34 -1.91 1.92 1.84
CA ILE A 34 -2.64 2.45 0.69
C ILE A 34 -4.11 2.67 1.05
N ALA A 35 -4.72 1.69 1.69
CA ALA A 35 -6.13 1.77 2.09
C ALA A 35 -6.37 2.91 3.07
N ALA A 36 -5.40 3.20 3.92
CA ALA A 36 -5.48 4.31 4.88
C ALA A 36 -5.14 5.67 4.24
N GLY A 37 -4.70 5.69 3.01
CA GLY A 37 -4.29 6.93 2.34
C GLY A 37 -2.87 7.39 2.69
N ASP A 38 -2.12 6.60 3.44
CA ASP A 38 -0.75 6.92 3.80
C ASP A 38 0.20 6.44 2.71
N LEU A 39 0.25 7.18 1.63
CA LEU A 39 0.98 6.76 0.44
C LEU A 39 2.49 6.83 0.62
N THR A 40 2.97 7.69 1.49
CA THR A 40 4.40 7.79 1.80
C THR A 40 4.88 6.50 2.50
N THR A 41 4.17 6.08 3.53
CA THR A 41 4.50 4.84 4.24
C THR A 41 4.36 3.63 3.30
N ALA A 42 3.31 3.62 2.48
CA ALA A 42 3.11 2.55 1.51
C ALA A 42 4.30 2.42 0.58
N GLU A 43 4.75 3.54 0.01
CA GLU A 43 5.89 3.52 -0.90
C GLU A 43 7.14 2.99 -0.22
N GLN A 44 7.44 3.47 0.97
CA GLN A 44 8.62 3.03 1.71
C GLN A 44 8.61 1.53 1.97
N ARG A 45 7.48 0.99 2.37
CA ARG A 45 7.36 -0.44 2.64
C ARG A 45 7.49 -1.28 1.38
N ILE A 46 6.80 -0.88 0.33
CA ILE A 46 6.83 -1.62 -0.92
C ILE A 46 8.24 -1.60 -1.53
N VAL A 47 8.89 -0.44 -1.53
CA VAL A 47 10.23 -0.32 -2.08
C VAL A 47 11.20 -1.20 -1.29
N ALA A 48 11.08 -1.23 0.02
CA ALA A 48 11.92 -2.09 0.86
C ALA A 48 11.69 -3.57 0.57
N GLU A 49 10.42 -3.97 0.45
CA GLU A 49 10.09 -5.37 0.19
C GLU A 49 10.52 -5.79 -1.22
N ARG A 50 10.47 -4.88 -2.18
CA ARG A 50 10.90 -5.17 -3.54
C ARG A 50 12.39 -5.39 -3.67
N LYS A 51 13.18 -4.96 -2.71
CA LYS A 51 14.60 -5.32 -2.71
C LYS A 51 14.80 -6.81 -2.51
N ILE A 52 13.85 -7.45 -1.85
CA ILE A 52 13.90 -8.88 -1.60
C ILE A 52 13.19 -9.64 -2.72
N PHE A 53 12.04 -9.11 -3.13
CA PHE A 53 11.19 -9.75 -4.14
C PHE A 53 10.90 -8.78 -5.29
N PRO A 54 11.88 -8.46 -6.13
CA PRO A 54 11.76 -7.40 -7.13
C PRO A 54 10.71 -7.64 -8.20
N GLN A 55 10.31 -8.88 -8.40
CA GLN A 55 9.41 -9.23 -9.49
C GLN A 55 8.04 -9.71 -9.04
N ARG A 56 7.72 -9.50 -7.79
CA ARG A 56 6.45 -9.95 -7.25
C ARG A 56 5.33 -9.04 -7.74
N PRO A 57 4.35 -9.57 -8.47
CA PRO A 57 3.32 -8.73 -9.10
C PRO A 57 2.52 -7.88 -8.10
N GLU A 58 2.25 -8.40 -6.90
CA GLU A 58 1.53 -7.65 -5.88
C GLU A 58 2.23 -6.36 -5.53
N LEU A 59 3.55 -6.43 -5.34
CA LEU A 59 4.34 -5.25 -4.99
C LEU A 59 4.40 -4.27 -6.15
N MET A 60 4.52 -4.78 -7.38
CA MET A 60 4.56 -3.93 -8.56
C MET A 60 3.23 -3.20 -8.77
N LEU A 61 2.12 -3.91 -8.62
CA LEU A 61 0.79 -3.32 -8.78
C LEU A 61 0.49 -2.30 -7.69
N ASN A 62 0.84 -2.61 -6.44
CA ASN A 62 0.62 -1.68 -5.34
C ASN A 62 1.49 -0.44 -5.47
N LEU A 63 2.75 -0.59 -5.88
CA LEU A 63 3.63 0.55 -6.10
C LEU A 63 3.13 1.41 -7.27
N ALA A 64 2.63 0.77 -8.32
CA ALA A 64 2.04 1.50 -9.43
C ALA A 64 0.83 2.31 -8.97
N THR A 65 0.02 1.76 -8.08
CA THR A 65 -1.12 2.49 -7.49
C THR A 65 -0.63 3.71 -6.71
N VAL A 66 0.42 3.56 -5.91
CA VAL A 66 1.00 4.68 -5.17
C VAL A 66 1.50 5.76 -6.13
N TYR A 67 2.21 5.37 -7.17
CA TYR A 67 2.75 6.32 -8.15
C TYR A 67 1.61 7.05 -8.89
N HIS A 68 0.59 6.32 -9.30
CA HIS A 68 -0.56 6.92 -9.94
C HIS A 68 -1.24 7.95 -9.04
N ARG A 69 -1.47 7.59 -7.78
CA ARG A 69 -2.15 8.46 -6.82
C ARG A 69 -1.31 9.66 -6.37
N THR A 70 -0.01 9.62 -6.61
CA THR A 70 0.90 10.73 -6.29
C THR A 70 1.33 11.50 -7.55
N GLY A 71 0.69 11.25 -8.69
CA GLY A 71 0.94 12.00 -9.91
C GLY A 71 2.14 11.53 -10.72
N ARG A 72 2.74 10.42 -10.33
CA ARG A 72 3.90 9.87 -11.06
C ARG A 72 3.42 8.85 -12.10
N GLU A 73 2.73 9.36 -13.11
CA GLU A 73 2.02 8.53 -14.09
C GLU A 73 2.94 7.68 -14.96
N SER A 74 4.09 8.22 -15.36
CA SER A 74 5.04 7.48 -16.19
C SER A 74 5.62 6.29 -15.42
N GLU A 75 5.94 6.49 -14.15
CA GLU A 75 6.47 5.42 -13.31
C GLU A 75 5.42 4.35 -13.05
N ALA A 76 4.17 4.75 -12.85
CA ALA A 76 3.07 3.81 -12.69
C ALA A 76 2.90 2.97 -13.95
N ARG A 77 2.91 3.62 -15.11
CA ARG A 77 2.75 2.92 -16.39
C ARG A 77 3.86 1.90 -16.61
N ALA A 78 5.09 2.27 -16.28
CA ALA A 78 6.22 1.35 -16.45
C ALA A 78 6.04 0.09 -15.59
N LEU A 79 5.51 0.23 -14.38
CA LEU A 79 5.27 -0.91 -13.51
C LEU A 79 4.14 -1.80 -14.02
N TYR A 80 3.05 -1.20 -14.51
CA TYR A 80 1.96 -1.99 -15.09
C TYR A 80 2.45 -2.76 -16.32
N ALA A 81 3.24 -2.13 -17.18
CA ALA A 81 3.80 -2.80 -18.33
C ALA A 81 4.73 -3.94 -17.92
N ALA A 82 5.52 -3.75 -16.87
CA ALA A 82 6.41 -4.79 -16.35
C ALA A 82 5.64 -5.98 -15.81
N VAL A 83 4.45 -5.76 -15.22
CA VAL A 83 3.59 -6.87 -14.78
C VAL A 83 3.13 -7.69 -16.00
N LEU A 84 2.79 -7.03 -17.10
CA LEU A 84 2.37 -7.73 -18.31
C LEU A 84 3.49 -8.54 -18.95
N ASP A 85 4.76 -8.15 -18.72
CA ASP A 85 5.88 -8.89 -19.26
C ASP A 85 6.21 -10.16 -18.47
N ARG A 86 5.45 -10.42 -17.40
CA ARG A 86 5.67 -11.57 -16.56
C ARG A 86 4.51 -12.52 -16.67
N PRO A 87 4.67 -13.80 -16.27
CA PRO A 87 3.52 -14.70 -16.24
C PRO A 87 2.41 -14.16 -15.37
N ALA A 88 1.18 -14.36 -15.80
CA ALA A 88 0.01 -13.94 -15.05
C ALA A 88 -0.13 -14.75 -13.76
N VAL A 89 -0.49 -14.07 -12.68
CA VAL A 89 -0.65 -14.68 -11.37
C VAL A 89 -2.03 -14.35 -10.85
N ALA A 90 -2.67 -15.29 -10.20
CA ALA A 90 -3.96 -15.05 -9.55
C ALA A 90 -3.76 -14.16 -8.34
N MET A 91 -4.57 -13.13 -8.23
CA MET A 91 -4.50 -12.14 -7.15
C MET A 91 -5.80 -12.13 -6.38
N ASP A 92 -5.71 -12.20 -5.07
CA ASP A 92 -6.89 -12.10 -4.21
C ASP A 92 -7.19 -10.63 -3.94
N LEU A 93 -8.40 -10.22 -4.21
CA LEU A 93 -8.86 -8.88 -3.90
C LEU A 93 -9.52 -8.84 -2.52
N PRO A 94 -9.58 -7.67 -1.87
CA PRO A 94 -10.26 -7.55 -0.58
C PRO A 94 -11.73 -7.97 -0.62
N SER A 95 -12.35 -7.91 -1.78
CA SER A 95 -13.73 -8.34 -1.97
C SER A 95 -13.89 -9.86 -1.93
N GLY A 96 -12.80 -10.60 -1.93
CA GLY A 96 -12.82 -12.05 -2.04
C GLY A 96 -12.77 -12.57 -3.47
N ALA A 97 -12.79 -11.67 -4.45
CA ALA A 97 -12.68 -12.06 -5.85
C ALA A 97 -11.23 -12.37 -6.20
N VAL A 98 -11.04 -13.28 -7.13
CA VAL A 98 -9.71 -13.62 -7.65
C VAL A 98 -9.61 -13.09 -9.07
N VAL A 99 -8.58 -12.30 -9.33
CA VAL A 99 -8.40 -11.66 -10.63
C VAL A 99 -6.95 -11.86 -11.06
N SER A 100 -6.72 -11.94 -12.36
CA SER A 100 -5.37 -12.07 -12.89
C SER A 100 -4.57 -10.77 -12.74
N SER A 101 -3.28 -10.89 -12.44
CA SER A 101 -2.39 -9.73 -12.41
C SER A 101 -2.38 -8.99 -13.75
N HIS A 102 -2.50 -9.72 -14.87
CA HIS A 102 -2.57 -9.10 -16.19
C HIS A 102 -3.85 -8.30 -16.38
N ASP A 103 -4.97 -8.80 -15.87
CA ASP A 103 -6.23 -8.07 -15.98
C ASP A 103 -6.16 -6.76 -15.18
N LEU A 104 -5.58 -6.81 -14.00
CA LEU A 104 -5.43 -5.60 -13.18
C LEU A 104 -4.54 -4.57 -13.87
N ALA A 105 -3.39 -5.01 -14.40
CA ALA A 105 -2.47 -4.12 -15.09
C ALA A 105 -3.08 -3.54 -16.36
N SER A 106 -3.76 -4.36 -17.15
CA SER A 106 -4.38 -3.92 -18.40
C SER A 106 -5.50 -2.90 -18.16
N ARG A 107 -6.32 -3.14 -17.14
CA ARG A 107 -7.38 -2.19 -16.79
C ARG A 107 -6.80 -0.86 -16.30
N ALA A 108 -5.73 -0.91 -15.53
CA ALA A 108 -5.09 0.31 -15.06
C ALA A 108 -4.50 1.11 -16.21
N LEU A 109 -3.82 0.45 -17.15
CA LEU A 109 -3.27 1.11 -18.33
C LEU A 109 -4.36 1.73 -19.21
N ALA A 110 -5.48 1.02 -19.36
CA ALA A 110 -6.61 1.55 -20.12
C ALA A 110 -7.18 2.82 -19.47
N ARG A 111 -7.31 2.82 -18.16
CA ARG A 111 -7.80 4.01 -17.44
C ARG A 111 -6.85 5.19 -17.57
N GLN A 112 -5.54 4.95 -17.52
CA GLN A 112 -4.56 6.02 -17.71
C GLN A 112 -4.64 6.62 -19.11
N SER A 113 -4.81 5.78 -20.13
CA SER A 113 -4.94 6.25 -21.51
C SER A 113 -6.18 7.12 -21.68
N GLN A 114 -7.30 6.73 -21.06
CA GLN A 114 -8.52 7.51 -21.12
C GLN A 114 -8.36 8.87 -20.43
N GLN A 115 -7.69 8.91 -19.31
CA GLN A 115 -7.45 10.16 -18.58
C GLN A 115 -6.60 11.13 -19.41
N ILE A 116 -5.62 10.63 -20.14
CA ILE A 116 -4.78 11.46 -20.99
C ILE A 116 -5.60 12.00 -22.16
N ALA A 117 -6.46 11.19 -22.74
CA ALA A 117 -7.24 11.57 -23.90
C ALA A 117 -8.30 12.64 -23.59
N THR A 118 -8.71 12.76 -22.32
CA THR A 118 -9.75 13.72 -21.93
C THR A 118 -9.20 15.03 -21.37
N ARG A 119 -7.91 15.21 -21.34
CA ARG A 119 -7.31 16.45 -20.85
C ARG A 119 -7.14 17.51 -21.92
#